data_d56ba2f44a2ed41c3c28886bb9728f56
#
_entry.id   d56ba2f44a2ed41c3c28886bb9728f56
#
_cell.length_a   1.000
_cell.length_b   1.000
_cell.length_c   1.000
_cell.angle_alpha   90.00
_cell.angle_beta   90.00
_cell.angle_gamma   90.00
#
_symmetry.space_group_name_H-M   'P 1'
#
loop_
_entity.id
_entity.type
_entity.pdbx_description
1 polymer ?
#
loop_
_entity_poly.entity_id
_entity_poly.type
_entity_poly.pdbx_seq_one_letter_code
_entity_poly.pdbx_strand_id
1 'polypeptide(L)'
;LQVPEERERLCQIDILIIGGGSIDHELETRIQELPICVYSTYGMTETLSHIALRRLNGPDASPYYTPFPSVKLSLSTDDTLIIDAPLVTDETLVTNDVAELLPDGRFRILGRKDNIINSGGIKIQTEIVEEILRPIIPTNFAITSVPDPKFGEAPQEMTASRVKRQPLPLLENNLSHYLKTISFPSWKK
;
A
#
# COMPACT_ATOMS: atom_id res chain seq x y z
N LEU A 1 0.61 -1.50 21.10
CA LEU A 1 2.02 -1.12 21.24
C LEU A 1 2.25 0.20 21.99
N GLN A 2 1.22 1.03 22.16
CA GLN A 2 1.33 2.31 22.89
C GLN A 2 1.29 2.12 24.41
N VAL A 3 0.68 1.06 24.88
CA VAL A 3 0.55 0.73 26.31
C VAL A 3 1.67 -0.26 26.69
N PRO A 4 2.57 0.09 27.64
CA PRO A 4 3.72 -0.74 27.98
C PRO A 4 3.35 -2.16 28.45
N GLU A 5 2.31 -2.30 29.28
CA GLU A 5 1.83 -3.58 29.78
C GLU A 5 1.31 -4.50 28.66
N GLU A 6 0.62 -3.94 27.68
CA GLU A 6 0.12 -4.69 26.51
C GLU A 6 1.30 -5.11 25.61
N ARG A 7 2.30 -4.23 25.44
CA ARG A 7 3.52 -4.56 24.71
C ARG A 7 4.27 -5.71 25.37
N GLU A 8 4.41 -5.70 26.70
CA GLU A 8 5.08 -6.77 27.44
C GLU A 8 4.35 -8.12 27.27
N ARG A 9 3.01 -8.13 27.34
CA ARG A 9 2.20 -9.33 27.08
C ARG A 9 2.36 -9.81 25.64
N LEU A 10 2.38 -8.89 24.68
CA LEU A 10 2.59 -9.22 23.27
C LEU A 10 3.93 -9.87 23.02
N CYS A 11 4.98 -9.46 23.74
CA CYS A 11 6.31 -10.05 23.62
C CYS A 11 6.41 -11.49 24.20
N GLN A 12 5.35 -12.03 24.81
CA GLN A 12 5.31 -13.41 25.31
C GLN A 12 4.81 -14.42 24.28
N ILE A 13 4.31 -13.97 23.12
CA ILE A 13 3.91 -14.84 22.02
C ILE A 13 5.07 -15.01 21.02
N ASP A 14 5.09 -16.11 20.29
CA ASP A 14 6.15 -16.40 19.31
C ASP A 14 5.86 -15.69 17.97
N ILE A 15 4.61 -15.68 17.55
CA ILE A 15 4.18 -15.20 16.24
C ILE A 15 2.96 -14.31 16.38
N LEU A 16 3.03 -13.13 15.79
CA LEU A 16 1.91 -12.19 15.61
C LEU A 16 1.56 -12.08 14.14
N ILE A 17 0.29 -12.26 13.82
CA ILE A 17 -0.24 -12.08 12.48
C ILE A 17 -1.18 -10.88 12.48
N ILE A 18 -0.93 -9.91 11.60
CA ILE A 18 -1.72 -8.69 11.46
C ILE A 18 -2.43 -8.72 10.09
N GLY A 19 -3.74 -8.52 10.09
CA GLY A 19 -4.56 -8.49 8.88
C GLY A 19 -5.64 -7.44 8.92
N GLY A 20 -6.38 -7.32 7.80
CA GLY A 20 -7.55 -6.46 7.69
C GLY A 20 -7.31 -5.06 7.13
N GLY A 21 -6.08 -4.71 6.77
CA GLY A 21 -5.76 -3.44 6.14
C GLY A 21 -4.26 -3.21 5.97
N SER A 22 -3.91 -2.06 5.39
CA SER A 22 -2.53 -1.60 5.30
C SER A 22 -1.99 -1.23 6.68
N ILE A 23 -0.71 -1.51 6.90
CA ILE A 23 0.01 -1.13 8.12
C ILE A 23 0.66 0.23 7.85
N ASP A 24 0.38 1.20 8.69
CA ASP A 24 1.02 2.51 8.58
C ASP A 24 2.50 2.47 8.99
N HIS A 25 3.26 3.44 8.52
CA HIS A 25 4.70 3.50 8.71
C HIS A 25 5.12 3.61 10.20
N GLU A 26 4.33 4.30 11.03
CA GLU A 26 4.61 4.45 12.45
C GLU A 26 4.48 3.09 13.16
N LEU A 27 3.42 2.35 12.85
CA LEU A 27 3.21 1.00 13.37
C LEU A 27 4.31 0.05 12.87
N GLU A 28 4.67 0.11 11.57
CA GLU A 28 5.72 -0.71 11.00
C GLU A 28 7.08 -0.45 11.68
N THR A 29 7.41 0.81 11.96
CA THR A 29 8.63 1.19 12.69
C THR A 29 8.65 0.58 14.10
N ARG A 30 7.52 0.64 14.83
CA ARG A 30 7.41 0.04 16.17
C ARG A 30 7.48 -1.48 16.16
N ILE A 31 6.99 -2.11 15.09
CA ILE A 31 7.06 -3.57 14.90
C ILE A 31 8.51 -4.03 14.76
N GLN A 32 9.40 -3.23 14.14
CA GLN A 32 10.82 -3.58 14.02
C GLN A 32 11.51 -3.84 15.36
N GLU A 33 11.05 -3.21 16.44
CA GLU A 33 11.60 -3.35 17.77
C GLU A 33 11.10 -4.58 18.54
N LEU A 34 10.13 -5.32 18.01
CA LEU A 34 9.55 -6.46 18.71
C LEU A 34 10.45 -7.69 18.58
N PRO A 35 10.69 -8.44 19.70
CA PRO A 35 11.52 -9.63 19.69
C PRO A 35 10.82 -10.88 19.13
N ILE A 36 9.58 -10.74 18.68
CA ILE A 36 8.72 -11.82 18.18
C ILE A 36 8.65 -11.79 16.65
N CYS A 37 8.15 -12.87 16.05
CA CYS A 37 7.91 -12.95 14.62
C CYS A 37 6.61 -12.22 14.25
N VAL A 38 6.68 -11.13 13.45
CA VAL A 38 5.49 -10.40 13.04
C VAL A 38 5.27 -10.51 11.54
N TYR A 39 4.05 -10.88 11.15
CA TYR A 39 3.63 -11.00 9.76
C TYR A 39 2.43 -10.12 9.46
N SER A 40 2.42 -9.54 8.27
CA SER A 40 1.21 -8.98 7.64
C SER A 40 0.60 -10.02 6.73
N THR A 41 -0.73 -10.04 6.66
CA THR A 41 -1.46 -10.92 5.75
C THR A 41 -2.04 -10.15 4.58
N TYR A 42 -2.16 -10.82 3.44
CA TYR A 42 -2.96 -10.38 2.32
C TYR A 42 -4.08 -11.40 2.05
N GLY A 43 -5.29 -10.89 1.88
CA GLY A 43 -6.49 -11.65 1.59
C GLY A 43 -7.71 -10.75 1.58
N MET A 44 -8.83 -11.29 1.18
CA MET A 44 -10.11 -10.57 1.05
C MET A 44 -11.27 -11.48 1.45
N THR A 45 -12.48 -10.94 1.48
CA THR A 45 -13.68 -11.70 1.84
C THR A 45 -13.89 -12.90 0.90
N GLU A 46 -13.62 -12.71 -0.39
CA GLU A 46 -13.78 -13.71 -1.44
C GLU A 46 -12.79 -14.88 -1.30
N THR A 47 -11.65 -14.65 -0.64
CA THR A 47 -10.69 -15.73 -0.31
C THR A 47 -10.91 -16.33 1.08
N LEU A 48 -12.01 -16.00 1.76
CA LEU A 48 -12.40 -16.42 3.11
C LEU A 48 -11.39 -15.99 4.19
N SER A 49 -10.11 -15.91 3.87
CA SER A 49 -9.02 -15.60 4.76
C SER A 49 -7.81 -15.10 3.96
N HIS A 50 -6.65 -15.13 4.60
CA HIS A 50 -5.39 -14.75 3.97
C HIS A 50 -4.85 -15.83 3.02
N ILE A 51 -4.26 -15.39 1.92
CA ILE A 51 -3.65 -16.23 0.88
C ILE A 51 -2.14 -16.01 0.76
N ALA A 52 -1.62 -15.01 1.43
CA ALA A 52 -0.21 -14.67 1.44
C ALA A 52 0.22 -14.03 2.76
N LEU A 53 1.51 -14.15 3.07
CA LEU A 53 2.14 -13.57 4.25
C LEU A 53 3.36 -12.74 3.86
N ARG A 54 3.59 -11.66 4.59
CA ARG A 54 4.78 -10.81 4.51
C ARG A 54 5.40 -10.69 5.89
N ARG A 55 6.69 -11.01 6.03
CA ARG A 55 7.44 -10.76 7.26
C ARG A 55 7.67 -9.26 7.43
N LEU A 56 7.33 -8.72 8.60
CA LEU A 56 7.44 -7.29 8.88
C LEU A 56 8.74 -6.91 9.57
N ASN A 57 9.33 -7.79 10.37
CA ASN A 57 10.51 -7.48 11.19
C ASN A 57 11.58 -8.57 11.16
N GLY A 58 12.76 -8.23 11.68
CA GLY A 58 13.93 -9.13 11.71
C GLY A 58 14.62 -9.27 10.35
N PRO A 59 15.59 -10.21 10.24
CA PRO A 59 16.42 -10.34 9.03
C PRO A 59 15.66 -10.77 7.77
N ASP A 60 14.51 -11.40 7.94
CA ASP A 60 13.66 -11.86 6.83
C ASP A 60 12.56 -10.84 6.47
N ALA A 61 12.61 -9.63 7.02
CA ALA A 61 11.65 -8.57 6.68
C ALA A 61 11.67 -8.26 5.18
N SER A 62 10.49 -8.15 4.58
CA SER A 62 10.34 -7.93 3.14
C SER A 62 9.14 -7.03 2.85
N PRO A 63 9.21 -6.15 1.85
CA PRO A 63 8.05 -5.43 1.35
C PRO A 63 7.10 -6.33 0.52
N TYR A 64 7.54 -7.54 0.18
CA TYR A 64 6.78 -8.47 -0.66
C TYR A 64 6.09 -9.53 0.15
N TYR A 65 4.85 -9.82 -0.23
CA TYR A 65 4.09 -10.98 0.24
C TYR A 65 4.53 -12.25 -0.49
N THR A 66 4.60 -13.34 0.23
CA THR A 66 4.81 -14.68 -0.31
C THR A 66 3.46 -15.40 -0.32
N PRO A 67 2.91 -15.76 -1.49
CA PRO A 67 1.67 -16.51 -1.57
C PRO A 67 1.84 -17.93 -1.01
N PHE A 68 0.76 -18.53 -0.54
CA PHE A 68 0.76 -19.95 -0.17
C PHE A 68 0.94 -20.84 -1.42
N PRO A 69 1.50 -22.03 -1.27
CA PRO A 69 1.87 -22.90 -2.41
C PRO A 69 0.72 -23.23 -3.35
N SER A 70 -0.53 -23.21 -2.85
CA SER A 70 -1.74 -23.49 -3.65
C SER A 70 -2.26 -22.27 -4.41
N VAL A 71 -1.69 -21.08 -4.19
CA VAL A 71 -2.15 -19.82 -4.77
C VAL A 71 -1.29 -19.47 -5.97
N LYS A 72 -1.94 -19.23 -7.11
CA LYS A 72 -1.29 -18.70 -8.31
C LYS A 72 -1.74 -17.27 -8.53
N LEU A 73 -0.79 -16.43 -8.87
CA LEU A 73 -1.01 -15.01 -9.08
C LEU A 73 -0.60 -14.61 -10.49
N SER A 74 -1.35 -13.68 -11.07
CA SER A 74 -1.03 -13.02 -12.33
C SER A 74 -1.51 -11.57 -12.28
N LEU A 75 -1.16 -10.78 -13.30
CA LEU A 75 -1.63 -9.40 -13.42
C LEU A 75 -2.59 -9.26 -14.60
N SER A 76 -3.59 -8.41 -14.42
CA SER A 76 -4.46 -7.97 -15.51
C SER A 76 -3.74 -6.99 -16.43
N THR A 77 -4.41 -6.56 -17.50
CA THR A 77 -3.93 -5.50 -18.40
C THR A 77 -3.78 -4.13 -17.71
N ASP A 78 -4.44 -3.94 -16.57
CA ASP A 78 -4.37 -2.72 -15.76
C ASP A 78 -3.44 -2.87 -14.55
N ASP A 79 -2.60 -3.90 -14.54
CA ASP A 79 -1.67 -4.26 -13.47
C ASP A 79 -2.37 -4.57 -12.12
N THR A 80 -3.66 -4.91 -12.14
CA THR A 80 -4.36 -5.38 -10.95
C THR A 80 -4.13 -6.87 -10.73
N LEU A 81 -4.08 -7.28 -9.46
CA LEU A 81 -3.80 -8.66 -9.06
C LEU A 81 -4.96 -9.59 -9.44
N ILE A 82 -4.64 -10.69 -10.09
CA ILE A 82 -5.54 -11.81 -10.37
C ILE A 82 -5.12 -12.98 -9.49
N ILE A 83 -6.09 -13.56 -8.79
CA ILE A 83 -5.88 -14.62 -7.80
C ILE A 83 -6.59 -15.89 -8.28
N ASP A 84 -5.84 -16.98 -8.37
CA ASP A 84 -6.33 -18.36 -8.53
C ASP A 84 -5.95 -19.13 -7.28
N ALA A 85 -6.93 -19.40 -6.42
CA ALA A 85 -6.73 -20.02 -5.11
C ALA A 85 -7.73 -21.18 -4.90
N PRO A 86 -7.56 -22.31 -5.59
CA PRO A 86 -8.56 -23.38 -5.70
C PRO A 86 -8.88 -24.11 -4.38
N LEU A 87 -8.09 -23.90 -3.32
CA LEU A 87 -8.42 -24.45 -1.99
C LEU A 87 -9.38 -23.56 -1.19
N VAL A 88 -9.66 -22.34 -1.63
CA VAL A 88 -10.50 -21.37 -0.92
C VAL A 88 -11.64 -20.83 -1.78
N THR A 89 -11.51 -20.84 -3.10
CA THR A 89 -12.55 -20.39 -4.04
C THR A 89 -12.44 -21.16 -5.36
N ASP A 90 -13.58 -21.48 -5.97
CA ASP A 90 -13.64 -22.12 -7.28
C ASP A 90 -13.50 -21.11 -8.44
N GLU A 91 -13.52 -19.82 -8.14
CA GLU A 91 -13.47 -18.75 -9.13
C GLU A 91 -12.10 -18.06 -9.13
N THR A 92 -11.64 -17.69 -10.32
CA THR A 92 -10.51 -16.77 -10.47
C THR A 92 -10.97 -15.35 -10.13
N LEU A 93 -10.34 -14.75 -9.15
CA LEU A 93 -10.70 -13.42 -8.65
C LEU A 93 -9.85 -12.35 -9.34
N VAL A 94 -10.49 -11.35 -9.95
CA VAL A 94 -9.83 -10.15 -10.47
C VAL A 94 -10.03 -9.04 -9.44
N THR A 95 -8.95 -8.60 -8.82
CA THR A 95 -9.02 -7.58 -7.77
C THR A 95 -8.94 -6.16 -8.34
N ASN A 96 -9.20 -5.16 -7.48
CA ASN A 96 -8.89 -3.75 -7.75
C ASN A 96 -7.52 -3.33 -7.16
N ASP A 97 -6.75 -4.27 -6.62
CA ASP A 97 -5.45 -3.99 -6.04
C ASP A 97 -4.37 -3.98 -7.13
N VAL A 98 -3.79 -2.83 -7.38
CA VAL A 98 -2.63 -2.67 -8.28
C VAL A 98 -1.42 -3.26 -7.61
N ALA A 99 -0.70 -4.14 -8.31
CA ALA A 99 0.40 -4.89 -7.72
C ALA A 99 1.64 -4.93 -8.60
N GLU A 100 2.77 -5.10 -7.96
CA GLU A 100 4.02 -5.53 -8.56
C GLU A 100 4.19 -7.02 -8.29
N LEU A 101 4.38 -7.82 -9.34
CA LEU A 101 4.56 -9.25 -9.25
C LEU A 101 5.98 -9.62 -9.69
N LEU A 102 6.73 -10.29 -8.81
CA LEU A 102 8.08 -10.74 -9.10
C LEU A 102 8.07 -12.08 -9.85
N PRO A 103 9.16 -12.41 -10.59
CA PRO A 103 9.27 -13.69 -11.31
C PRO A 103 9.17 -14.94 -10.43
N ASP A 104 9.48 -14.82 -9.13
CA ASP A 104 9.38 -15.90 -8.15
C ASP A 104 7.99 -16.03 -7.51
N GLY A 105 7.01 -15.23 -7.95
CA GLY A 105 5.63 -15.23 -7.49
C GLY A 105 5.38 -14.37 -6.25
N ARG A 106 6.39 -13.79 -5.64
CA ARG A 106 6.19 -12.78 -4.58
C ARG A 106 5.62 -11.51 -5.17
N PHE A 107 4.82 -10.78 -4.39
CA PHE A 107 4.16 -9.57 -4.87
C PHE A 107 4.08 -8.48 -3.80
N ARG A 108 3.88 -7.26 -4.25
CA ARG A 108 3.64 -6.08 -3.41
C ARG A 108 2.42 -5.34 -3.93
N ILE A 109 1.55 -4.92 -3.02
CA ILE A 109 0.43 -4.04 -3.36
C ILE A 109 0.95 -2.61 -3.43
N LEU A 110 0.65 -1.93 -4.52
CA LEU A 110 1.02 -0.55 -4.78
C LEU A 110 -0.10 0.43 -4.44
N GLY A 111 -1.35 -0.07 -4.36
CA GLY A 111 -2.54 0.67 -4.05
C GLY A 111 -3.76 0.11 -4.75
N ARG A 112 -4.82 0.90 -4.84
CA ARG A 112 -6.08 0.47 -5.48
C ARG A 112 -6.30 1.20 -6.81
N LYS A 113 -6.84 0.47 -7.79
CA LYS A 113 -7.24 1.04 -9.09
C LYS A 113 -8.24 2.19 -8.92
N ASP A 114 -9.13 2.08 -7.93
CA ASP A 114 -10.16 3.09 -7.64
C ASP A 114 -9.56 4.41 -7.14
N ASN A 115 -8.33 4.39 -6.63
CA ASN A 115 -7.62 5.56 -6.09
C ASN A 115 -6.65 6.20 -7.10
N ILE A 116 -6.63 5.71 -8.34
CA ILE A 116 -5.77 6.31 -9.38
C ILE A 116 -6.37 7.65 -9.83
N ILE A 117 -5.61 8.72 -9.69
CA ILE A 117 -5.93 10.05 -10.23
C ILE A 117 -5.42 10.13 -11.66
N ASN A 118 -6.28 10.54 -12.59
CA ASN A 118 -5.92 10.70 -14.00
C ASN A 118 -5.72 12.18 -14.33
N SER A 119 -4.50 12.67 -14.17
CA SER A 119 -4.16 14.09 -14.37
C SER A 119 -3.45 14.30 -15.71
N GLY A 120 -4.14 14.90 -16.67
CA GLY A 120 -3.58 15.18 -18.00
C GLY A 120 -3.05 13.94 -18.73
N GLY A 121 -3.66 12.78 -18.53
CA GLY A 121 -3.23 11.50 -19.11
C GLY A 121 -2.15 10.77 -18.30
N ILE A 122 -1.71 11.34 -17.18
CA ILE A 122 -0.77 10.69 -16.25
C ILE A 122 -1.60 9.99 -15.17
N LYS A 123 -1.38 8.68 -14.99
CA LYS A 123 -1.96 7.91 -13.90
C LYS A 123 -1.12 8.09 -12.64
N ILE A 124 -1.71 8.66 -11.59
CA ILE A 124 -1.05 8.93 -10.30
C ILE A 124 -1.68 8.01 -9.26
N GLN A 125 -0.88 7.10 -8.71
CA GLN A 125 -1.29 6.23 -7.60
C GLN A 125 -1.18 7.03 -6.30
N THR A 126 -2.31 7.28 -5.63
CA THR A 126 -2.35 8.13 -4.43
C THR A 126 -1.52 7.58 -3.29
N GLU A 127 -1.55 6.26 -3.08
CA GLU A 127 -0.81 5.57 -2.02
C GLU A 127 0.72 5.75 -2.17
N ILE A 128 1.22 5.72 -3.40
CA ILE A 128 2.66 5.96 -3.68
C ILE A 128 3.03 7.41 -3.35
N VAL A 129 2.18 8.36 -3.72
CA VAL A 129 2.40 9.78 -3.40
C VAL A 129 2.38 10.01 -1.89
N GLU A 130 1.43 9.38 -1.19
CA GLU A 130 1.33 9.43 0.26
C GLU A 130 2.57 8.84 0.94
N GLU A 131 3.08 7.71 0.48
CA GLU A 131 4.29 7.08 1.00
C GLU A 131 5.51 8.02 0.88
N ILE A 132 5.66 8.68 -0.27
CA ILE A 132 6.75 9.64 -0.52
C ILE A 132 6.63 10.89 0.35
N LEU A 133 5.41 11.38 0.57
CA LEU A 133 5.17 12.61 1.32
C LEU A 133 5.16 12.40 2.85
N ARG A 134 4.94 11.19 3.33
CA ARG A 134 4.83 10.87 4.75
C ARG A 134 6.03 11.32 5.60
N PRO A 135 7.29 11.19 5.17
CA PRO A 135 8.44 11.73 5.93
C PRO A 135 8.48 13.26 5.99
N ILE A 136 7.76 13.94 5.09
CA ILE A 136 7.79 15.40 4.93
C ILE A 136 6.62 16.05 5.67
N ILE A 137 5.46 15.38 5.68
CA ILE A 137 4.22 15.89 6.28
C ILE A 137 4.00 15.20 7.64
N PRO A 138 4.20 15.90 8.76
CA PRO A 138 4.16 15.27 10.08
C PRO A 138 2.74 14.99 10.63
N THR A 139 1.71 15.41 9.90
CA THR A 139 0.29 15.22 10.27
C THR A 139 -0.34 14.13 9.43
N ASN A 140 -1.42 13.53 9.91
CA ASN A 140 -2.22 12.60 9.11
C ASN A 140 -2.82 13.34 7.92
N PHE A 141 -2.57 12.82 6.72
CA PHE A 141 -3.08 13.35 5.47
C PHE A 141 -3.47 12.21 4.52
N ALA A 142 -4.25 12.54 3.52
CA ALA A 142 -4.55 11.70 2.38
C ALA A 142 -4.47 12.50 1.08
N ILE A 143 -4.15 11.83 -0.01
CA ILE A 143 -4.18 12.43 -1.34
C ILE A 143 -5.52 12.08 -2.00
N THR A 144 -6.18 13.10 -2.54
CA THR A 144 -7.44 12.98 -3.28
C THR A 144 -7.36 13.73 -4.61
N SER A 145 -8.35 13.59 -5.46
CA SER A 145 -8.47 14.40 -6.67
C SER A 145 -9.48 15.53 -6.52
N VAL A 146 -9.26 16.59 -7.26
CA VAL A 146 -10.24 17.64 -7.52
C VAL A 146 -10.35 17.85 -9.01
N PRO A 147 -11.54 18.26 -9.52
CA PRO A 147 -11.68 18.63 -10.90
C PRO A 147 -10.75 19.78 -11.29
N ASP A 148 -10.03 19.61 -12.41
CA ASP A 148 -9.13 20.62 -12.96
C ASP A 148 -9.50 20.89 -14.43
N PRO A 149 -9.72 22.16 -14.85
CA PRO A 149 -10.15 22.50 -16.21
C PRO A 149 -9.13 22.13 -17.30
N LYS A 150 -7.85 22.05 -16.97
CA LYS A 150 -6.76 21.77 -17.89
C LYS A 150 -6.39 20.29 -17.94
N PHE A 151 -6.43 19.63 -16.80
CA PHE A 151 -5.92 18.27 -16.64
C PHE A 151 -7.02 17.22 -16.38
N GLY A 152 -8.29 17.64 -16.28
CA GLY A 152 -9.42 16.81 -15.91
C GLY A 152 -9.48 16.61 -14.38
N GLU A 153 -8.41 16.06 -13.81
CA GLU A 153 -8.23 15.91 -12.35
C GLU A 153 -6.85 16.43 -11.94
N ALA A 154 -6.78 17.00 -10.73
CA ALA A 154 -5.52 17.38 -10.09
C ALA A 154 -5.42 16.76 -8.69
N PRO A 155 -4.26 16.26 -8.27
CA PRO A 155 -4.08 15.74 -6.91
C PRO A 155 -4.16 16.87 -5.89
N GLN A 156 -4.85 16.62 -4.78
CA GLN A 156 -4.99 17.53 -3.66
C GLN A 156 -4.70 16.80 -2.34
N GLU A 157 -3.96 17.46 -1.44
CA GLU A 157 -3.77 16.99 -0.08
C GLU A 157 -5.00 17.30 0.78
N MET A 158 -5.42 16.32 1.59
CA MET A 158 -6.40 16.49 2.66
C MET A 158 -5.75 16.15 4.02
N THR A 159 -5.76 17.09 4.95
CA THR A 159 -5.27 16.88 6.31
C THR A 159 -6.43 16.64 7.29
N ALA A 160 -6.22 15.78 8.29
CA ALA A 160 -7.21 15.44 9.32
C ALA A 160 -7.49 16.59 10.31
N SER A 161 -6.65 17.62 10.38
CA SER A 161 -6.88 18.82 11.18
C SER A 161 -7.88 19.73 10.47
N ARG A 162 -9.15 19.62 10.88
CA ARG A 162 -10.26 20.54 10.60
C ARG A 162 -10.00 21.60 9.52
N VAL A 163 -10.42 21.25 8.29
CA VAL A 163 -11.01 22.23 7.37
C VAL A 163 -10.36 23.62 7.33
N LYS A 164 -9.19 23.73 6.76
CA LYS A 164 -8.86 24.82 5.86
C LYS A 164 -8.25 24.18 4.63
N ARG A 165 -9.03 24.14 3.56
CA ARG A 165 -8.53 23.91 2.21
C ARG A 165 -7.50 25.00 1.95
N GLN A 166 -6.23 24.73 2.20
CA GLN A 166 -5.17 25.54 1.66
C GLN A 166 -4.74 24.89 0.35
N PRO A 167 -4.89 25.59 -0.78
CA PRO A 167 -4.17 25.18 -1.97
C PRO A 167 -2.69 25.21 -1.59
N LEU A 168 -1.95 24.16 -1.94
CA LEU A 168 -0.53 24.00 -1.68
C LEU A 168 0.31 25.01 -2.51
N PRO A 169 0.60 26.24 -2.05
CA PRO A 169 1.42 27.19 -2.82
C PRO A 169 2.89 26.78 -2.89
N LEU A 170 3.31 25.82 -2.04
CA LEU A 170 4.71 25.36 -1.95
C LEU A 170 4.96 24.02 -2.64
N LEU A 171 3.93 23.25 -2.96
CA LEU A 171 4.07 21.96 -3.62
C LEU A 171 3.87 22.04 -5.15
N GLU A 172 3.23 23.08 -5.69
CA GLU A 172 3.11 23.22 -7.15
C GLU A 172 4.47 23.24 -7.85
N ASN A 173 5.49 23.85 -7.26
CA ASN A 173 6.84 23.82 -7.81
C ASN A 173 7.64 22.58 -7.43
N ASN A 174 7.35 21.96 -6.27
CA ASN A 174 8.07 20.78 -5.80
C ASN A 174 7.41 19.50 -6.28
N LEU A 175 6.08 19.37 -6.28
CA LEU A 175 5.41 18.16 -6.76
C LEU A 175 5.67 17.94 -8.25
N SER A 176 5.59 18.99 -9.08
CA SER A 176 5.92 18.89 -10.50
C SER A 176 7.41 18.62 -10.73
N HIS A 177 8.29 19.10 -9.85
CA HIS A 177 9.72 18.81 -9.87
C HIS A 177 9.99 17.39 -9.36
N TYR A 178 9.37 16.97 -8.27
CA TYR A 178 9.47 15.60 -7.72
C TYR A 178 8.84 14.56 -8.66
N LEU A 179 7.68 14.82 -9.24
CA LEU A 179 7.07 13.92 -10.23
C LEU A 179 7.91 13.80 -11.52
N LYS A 180 8.75 14.79 -11.83
CA LYS A 180 9.74 14.72 -12.92
C LYS A 180 11.04 14.02 -12.51
N THR A 181 11.36 13.99 -11.23
CA THR A 181 12.61 13.43 -10.68
C THR A 181 12.41 11.99 -10.20
N ILE A 182 11.18 11.61 -9.88
CA ILE A 182 10.83 10.21 -9.62
C ILE A 182 10.92 9.50 -10.98
N SER A 183 12.02 8.79 -11.16
CA SER A 183 12.12 7.75 -12.18
C SER A 183 11.09 6.69 -11.79
N PHE A 184 9.84 6.86 -12.26
CA PHE A 184 8.88 5.77 -12.23
C PHE A 184 9.57 4.58 -12.88
N PRO A 185 9.56 3.39 -12.23
CA PRO A 185 10.06 2.19 -12.88
C PRO A 185 9.46 2.16 -14.27
N SER A 186 10.24 1.82 -15.27
CA SER A 186 9.95 1.92 -16.71
C SER A 186 8.85 0.94 -17.17
N TRP A 187 7.76 0.89 -16.44
CA TRP A 187 6.56 0.22 -16.87
C TRP A 187 5.72 1.23 -17.68
N LYS A 188 6.00 1.15 -18.97
CA LYS A 188 5.31 1.69 -20.15
C LYS A 188 5.62 3.11 -20.60
N LYS A 189 6.45 3.08 -21.63
CA LYS A 189 6.08 3.80 -22.85
C LYS A 189 4.99 3.02 -23.62
#